data_7931a2b3dab702e91324e55ca70f9cae
#
_entry.id   7931a2b3dab702e91324e55ca70f9cae
#
_cell.length_a   1.000
_cell.length_b   1.000
_cell.length_c   1.000
_cell.angle_alpha   90.00
_cell.angle_beta   90.00
_cell.angle_gamma   90.00
#
_symmetry.space_group_name_H-M   'P 1'
#
loop_
_entity.id
_entity.type
_entity.pdbx_description
1 polymer ?
#
loop_
_entity_poly.entity_id
_entity_poly.type
_entity_poly.pdbx_seq_one_letter_code
_entity_poly.pdbx_strand_id
1 'polypeptide(L)'
;MQTWKCLGARPDLIRVWNDRAVAFNALSGETHVLGGLATATLLALFERPSTTRALARRLASDLPPGPVEDWDHGVETTLRELETLGLIEGES
;
A
#
# COMPACT_ATOMS: atom_id res chain seq x y z
N MET A 1 5.88 6.78 16.31
CA MET A 1 4.87 6.53 15.27
C MET A 1 5.56 5.94 14.06
N GLN A 2 5.03 4.86 13.53
CA GLN A 2 5.66 4.15 12.44
C GLN A 2 5.37 4.81 11.10
N THR A 3 6.42 5.01 10.30
CA THR A 3 6.31 5.53 8.93
C THR A 3 6.54 4.39 7.95
N TRP A 4 5.70 4.29 6.94
CA TRP A 4 5.80 3.28 5.90
C TRP A 4 6.44 3.87 4.65
N LYS A 5 7.29 3.08 4.00
CA LYS A 5 7.93 3.50 2.75
C LYS A 5 8.12 2.29 1.84
N CYS A 6 8.34 2.54 0.54
CA CYS A 6 8.59 1.47 -0.42
C CYS A 6 9.96 0.85 -0.19
N LEU A 7 10.04 -0.46 -0.33
CA LEU A 7 11.29 -1.21 -0.21
C LEU A 7 11.56 -1.98 -1.51
N GLY A 8 10.80 -3.04 -1.77
CA GLY A 8 10.94 -3.83 -3.00
C GLY A 8 10.07 -3.33 -4.13
N ALA A 9 9.08 -2.49 -3.85
CA ALA A 9 8.19 -1.94 -4.87
C ALA A 9 8.82 -0.74 -5.56
N ARG A 10 8.63 -0.66 -6.88
CA ARG A 10 9.12 0.46 -7.70
C ARG A 10 8.02 0.89 -8.67
N PRO A 11 7.87 2.20 -8.92
CA PRO A 11 6.84 2.69 -9.84
C PRO A 11 6.95 2.11 -11.26
N ASP A 12 8.15 1.80 -11.70
CA ASP A 12 8.40 1.23 -13.04
C ASP A 12 8.14 -0.29 -13.09
N LEU A 13 7.86 -0.91 -11.95
CA LEU A 13 7.64 -2.35 -11.84
C LEU A 13 6.24 -2.68 -11.34
N ILE A 14 5.29 -1.78 -11.58
CA ILE A 14 3.89 -2.01 -11.26
C ILE A 14 3.03 -1.71 -12.49
N ARG A 15 2.05 -2.58 -12.73
CA ARG A 15 1.04 -2.37 -13.77
C ARG A 15 -0.33 -2.31 -13.12
N VAL A 16 -1.04 -1.23 -13.37
CA VAL A 16 -2.35 -0.99 -12.78
C VAL A 16 -3.39 -1.05 -13.90
N TRP A 17 -4.48 -1.78 -13.64
CA TRP A 17 -5.65 -1.75 -14.51
C TRP A 17 -6.90 -1.84 -13.65
N ASN A 18 -7.86 -0.98 -13.96
CA ASN A 18 -9.05 -0.80 -13.13
C ASN A 18 -8.62 -0.45 -11.70
N ASP A 19 -9.02 -1.23 -10.71
CA ASP A 19 -8.67 -1.03 -9.31
C ASP A 19 -7.62 -2.02 -8.80
N ARG A 20 -7.01 -2.79 -9.71
CA ARG A 20 -6.03 -3.82 -9.35
C ARG A 20 -4.67 -3.54 -9.94
N ALA A 21 -3.67 -4.22 -9.43
CA ALA A 21 -2.33 -4.10 -9.94
C ALA A 21 -1.57 -5.40 -9.86
N VAL A 22 -0.56 -5.52 -10.71
CA VAL A 22 0.49 -6.54 -10.57
C VAL A 22 1.77 -5.79 -10.23
N ALA A 23 2.37 -6.14 -9.10
CA ALA A 23 3.59 -5.52 -8.63
C ALA A 23 4.72 -6.55 -8.65
N PHE A 24 5.84 -6.19 -9.26
CA PHE A 24 7.05 -6.99 -9.24
C PHE A 24 7.94 -6.49 -8.11
N ASN A 25 8.37 -7.41 -7.24
CA ASN A 25 9.27 -7.07 -6.15
C ASN A 25 10.72 -7.11 -6.66
N ALA A 26 11.35 -5.95 -6.73
CA ALA A 26 12.72 -5.82 -7.27
C ALA A 26 13.76 -6.56 -6.43
N LEU A 27 13.49 -6.80 -5.16
CA LEU A 27 14.43 -7.45 -4.25
C LEU A 27 14.32 -8.98 -4.28
N SER A 28 13.09 -9.51 -4.32
CA SER A 28 12.86 -10.95 -4.28
C SER A 28 12.69 -11.57 -5.66
N GLY A 29 12.33 -10.78 -6.66
CA GLY A 29 12.01 -11.30 -7.99
C GLY A 29 10.60 -11.86 -8.11
N GLU A 30 9.79 -11.75 -7.06
CA GLU A 30 8.44 -12.30 -7.07
C GLU A 30 7.44 -11.29 -7.63
N THR A 31 6.36 -11.82 -8.20
CA THR A 31 5.26 -11.02 -8.74
C THR A 31 4.03 -11.23 -7.86
N HIS A 32 3.35 -10.14 -7.51
CA HIS A 32 2.18 -10.18 -6.65
C HIS A 32 1.00 -9.46 -7.29
N VAL A 33 -0.19 -10.04 -7.18
CA VAL A 33 -1.43 -9.40 -7.61
C VAL A 33 -2.04 -8.69 -6.40
N LEU A 34 -2.34 -7.40 -6.58
CA LEU A 34 -2.85 -6.55 -5.50
C LEU A 34 -4.30 -6.17 -5.77
N GLY A 35 -5.12 -6.25 -4.72
CA GLY A 35 -6.50 -5.75 -4.78
C GLY A 35 -6.55 -4.23 -4.70
N GLY A 36 -7.78 -3.67 -4.71
CA GLY A 36 -7.98 -2.22 -4.81
C GLY A 36 -7.32 -1.42 -3.70
N LEU A 37 -7.51 -1.81 -2.44
CA LEU A 37 -6.95 -1.05 -1.32
C LEU A 37 -5.42 -1.17 -1.29
N ALA A 38 -4.88 -2.36 -1.55
CA ALA A 38 -3.44 -2.56 -1.60
C ALA A 38 -2.80 -1.74 -2.72
N THR A 39 -3.44 -1.70 -3.88
CA THR A 39 -2.98 -0.90 -5.02
C THR A 39 -2.95 0.57 -4.66
N ALA A 40 -4.06 1.10 -4.12
CA ALA A 40 -4.15 2.51 -3.75
C ALA A 40 -3.12 2.87 -2.67
N THR A 41 -2.92 2.00 -1.69
CA THR A 41 -1.96 2.20 -0.62
C THR A 41 -0.54 2.28 -1.17
N LEU A 42 -0.18 1.34 -2.04
CA LEU A 42 1.15 1.33 -2.63
C LEU A 42 1.41 2.55 -3.50
N LEU A 43 0.44 2.95 -4.32
CA LEU A 43 0.57 4.15 -5.15
C LEU A 43 0.75 5.40 -4.30
N ALA A 44 0.05 5.50 -3.17
CA ALA A 44 0.22 6.61 -2.25
C ALA A 44 1.63 6.66 -1.66
N LEU A 45 2.21 5.50 -1.34
CA LEU A 45 3.56 5.42 -0.80
C LEU A 45 4.63 5.73 -1.84
N PHE A 46 4.36 5.50 -3.13
CA PHE A 46 5.27 5.94 -4.18
C PHE A 46 5.41 7.46 -4.21
N GLU A 47 4.37 8.17 -3.83
CA GLU A 47 4.44 9.64 -3.78
C GLU A 47 5.31 10.12 -2.62
N ARG A 48 5.15 9.50 -1.45
CA ARG A 48 5.96 9.83 -0.26
C ARG A 48 5.72 8.82 0.85
N PRO A 49 6.71 8.63 1.74
CA PRO A 49 6.51 7.84 2.96
C PRO A 49 5.42 8.47 3.82
N SER A 50 4.65 7.65 4.52
CA SER A 50 3.50 8.11 5.29
C SER A 50 3.24 7.21 6.49
N THR A 51 2.62 7.78 7.53
CA THR A 51 2.13 6.99 8.65
C THR A 51 0.81 6.33 8.28
N THR A 52 0.41 5.32 9.06
CA THR A 52 -0.88 4.64 8.86
C THR A 52 -2.03 5.65 8.89
N ARG A 53 -2.00 6.58 9.86
CA ARG A 53 -3.06 7.58 9.99
C ARG A 53 -3.13 8.51 8.78
N ALA A 54 -1.99 8.98 8.30
CA ALA A 54 -1.94 9.85 7.12
C ALA A 54 -2.44 9.12 5.89
N LEU A 55 -2.06 7.86 5.72
CA LEU A 55 -2.54 7.04 4.60
C LEU A 55 -4.05 6.83 4.69
N ALA A 56 -4.56 6.50 5.87
CA ALA A 56 -5.98 6.28 6.05
C ALA A 56 -6.80 7.51 5.65
N ARG A 57 -6.32 8.71 6.00
CA ARG A 57 -6.99 9.96 5.63
C ARG A 57 -6.92 10.22 4.14
N ARG A 58 -5.77 10.02 3.52
CA ARG A 58 -5.60 10.23 2.08
C ARG A 58 -6.46 9.27 1.27
N LEU A 59 -6.46 8.01 1.66
CA LEU A 59 -7.21 6.98 0.94
C LEU A 59 -8.71 7.14 1.12
N ALA A 60 -9.15 7.65 2.26
CA ALA A 60 -10.57 7.91 2.51
C ALA A 60 -11.13 8.98 1.58
N SER A 61 -10.27 9.90 1.09
CA SER A 61 -10.70 10.92 0.13
C SER A 61 -10.86 10.37 -1.28
N ASP A 62 -10.12 9.33 -1.62
CA ASP A 62 -10.08 8.78 -2.97
C ASP A 62 -10.98 7.55 -3.15
N LEU A 63 -11.26 6.85 -2.06
CA LEU A 63 -12.06 5.63 -2.08
C LEU A 63 -13.30 5.81 -1.22
N PRO A 64 -14.47 5.30 -1.67
CA PRO A 64 -15.65 5.34 -0.80
C PRO A 64 -15.37 4.48 0.43
N PRO A 65 -15.32 5.08 1.62
CA PRO A 65 -15.00 4.32 2.82
C PRO A 65 -16.11 3.34 3.15
N GLY A 66 -15.72 2.16 3.59
CA GLY A 66 -16.63 1.27 4.27
C GLY A 66 -16.94 1.84 5.66
N PRO A 67 -17.42 1.02 6.61
CA PRO A 67 -17.66 1.49 7.97
C PRO A 67 -16.40 2.13 8.54
N VAL A 68 -16.52 3.34 9.08
CA VAL A 68 -15.41 4.14 9.56
C VAL A 68 -14.58 3.40 10.62
N GLU A 69 -15.24 2.59 11.42
CA GLU A 69 -14.60 1.86 12.51
C GLU A 69 -13.54 0.86 12.03
N ASP A 70 -13.78 0.28 10.84
CA ASP A 70 -12.89 -0.73 10.28
C ASP A 70 -11.87 -0.17 9.30
N TRP A 71 -12.01 1.12 8.94
CA TRP A 71 -11.16 1.72 7.90
C TRP A 71 -9.68 1.75 8.29
N ASP A 72 -9.37 2.27 9.48
CA ASP A 72 -7.99 2.34 9.95
C ASP A 72 -7.39 0.94 10.09
N HIS A 73 -8.19 -0.01 10.60
CA HIS A 73 -7.76 -1.40 10.73
C HIS A 73 -7.50 -2.03 9.37
N GLY A 74 -8.37 -1.77 8.40
CA GLY A 74 -8.20 -2.27 7.03
C GLY A 74 -6.92 -1.76 6.38
N VAL A 75 -6.62 -0.47 6.55
CA VAL A 75 -5.40 0.14 6.04
C VAL A 75 -4.18 -0.48 6.71
N GLU A 76 -4.20 -0.65 8.03
CA GLU A 76 -3.09 -1.26 8.74
C GLU A 76 -2.86 -2.70 8.32
N THR A 77 -3.92 -3.49 8.19
CA THR A 77 -3.82 -4.87 7.72
C THR A 77 -3.20 -4.93 6.34
N THR A 78 -3.62 -4.04 5.44
CA THR A 78 -3.08 -3.96 4.09
C THR A 78 -1.60 -3.61 4.11
N LEU A 79 -1.19 -2.67 4.96
CA LEU A 79 0.22 -2.29 5.10
C LEU A 79 1.06 -3.48 5.58
N ARG A 80 0.57 -4.26 6.52
CA ARG A 80 1.28 -5.43 7.01
C ARG A 80 1.37 -6.52 5.95
N GLU A 81 0.35 -6.68 5.12
CA GLU A 81 0.40 -7.61 4.00
C GLU A 81 1.46 -7.19 2.99
N LEU A 82 1.50 -5.91 2.63
CA LEU A 82 2.51 -5.39 1.71
C LEU A 82 3.93 -5.54 2.29
N GLU A 83 4.07 -5.35 3.59
CA GLU A 83 5.34 -5.56 4.27
C GLU A 83 5.77 -7.04 4.20
N THR A 84 4.84 -7.95 4.42
CA THR A 84 5.11 -9.40 4.33
C THR A 84 5.58 -9.78 2.93
N LEU A 85 5.04 -9.13 1.90
CA LEU A 85 5.46 -9.36 0.52
C LEU A 85 6.80 -8.68 0.18
N GLY A 86 7.36 -7.92 1.12
CA GLY A 86 8.62 -7.23 0.90
C GLY A 86 8.53 -5.99 0.02
N LEU A 87 7.31 -5.55 -0.30
CA LEU A 87 7.11 -4.38 -1.17
C LEU A 87 7.31 -3.08 -0.43
N ILE A 88 7.03 -3.05 0.86
CA ILE A 88 7.21 -1.87 1.72
C ILE A 88 7.87 -2.27 3.02
N GLU A 89 8.32 -1.28 3.78
CA GLU A 89 8.82 -1.49 5.15
C GLU A 89 8.34 -0.39 6.06
N GLY A 90 8.24 -0.72 7.35
CA GLY A 90 7.89 0.25 8.38
C GLY A 90 9.13 0.71 9.14
N GLU A 91 9.22 2.00 9.41
CA GLU A 91 10.27 2.59 10.22
C GLU A 91 9.67 3.23 11.46
N SER A 92 10.31 2.98 12.59
CA SER A 92 9.92 3.60 13.85
C SER A 92 10.57 4.94 14.03
#